data_593b09ad46d1eac05fd306675210bbe9
#
_entry.id   593b09ad46d1eac05fd306675210bbe9
#
_cell.length_a   1.000
_cell.length_b   1.000
_cell.length_c   1.000
_cell.angle_alpha   90.00
_cell.angle_beta   90.00
_cell.angle_gamma   90.00
#
_symmetry.space_group_name_H-M   'P 1'
#
loop_
_entity.id
_entity.type
_entity.pdbx_description
1 polymer ?
#
loop_
_entity_poly.entity_id
_entity_poly.type
_entity_poly.pdbx_seq_one_letter_code
_entity_poly.pdbx_strand_id
1 'polypeptide(L)' 'METWYYEVVGIDGDYAHLRRTDIESEDLKLVARALLPPEIMESSKLKYELMQYELLIE' A
#
# COMPACT_ATOMS: atom_id res chain seq x y z
N MET A 1 -8.05 1.94 -17.56
CA MET A 1 -7.09 2.31 -16.50
C MET A 1 -7.46 1.55 -15.24
N GLU A 2 -6.48 0.92 -14.62
CA GLU A 2 -6.74 0.05 -13.47
C GLU A 2 -6.45 0.75 -12.16
N THR A 3 -7.32 0.55 -11.19
CA THR A 3 -7.13 1.02 -9.84
C THR A 3 -7.01 -0.18 -8.93
N TRP A 4 -5.96 -0.21 -8.13
CA TRP A 4 -5.71 -1.32 -7.20
C TRP A 4 -5.72 -0.77 -5.78
N TYR A 5 -6.15 -1.60 -4.85
CA TYR A 5 -6.22 -1.23 -3.44
C TYR A 5 -5.34 -2.13 -2.61
N TYR A 6 -4.67 -1.52 -1.64
CA TYR A 6 -3.72 -2.21 -0.78
C TYR A 6 -3.94 -1.86 0.68
N GLU A 7 -3.44 -2.73 1.53
CA GLU A 7 -3.35 -2.48 2.96
C GLU A 7 -1.89 -2.61 3.37
N VAL A 8 -1.41 -1.70 4.22
CA VAL A 8 -0.06 -1.80 4.78
C VAL A 8 -0.10 -2.85 5.88
N VAL A 9 0.50 -3.99 5.62
CA VAL A 9 0.54 -5.10 6.56
C VAL A 9 1.63 -4.89 7.60
N GLY A 10 2.74 -4.29 7.19
CA GLY A 10 3.83 -3.98 8.11
C GLY A 10 4.82 -3.04 7.48
N ILE A 11 5.65 -2.43 8.29
CA ILE A 11 6.72 -1.53 7.87
C ILE A 11 8.02 -2.04 8.45
N ASP A 12 9.03 -2.19 7.60
CA ASP A 12 10.32 -2.70 7.99
C ASP A 12 11.40 -1.79 7.42
N GLY A 13 11.90 -0.88 8.27
CA GLY A 13 12.91 0.08 7.84
C GLY A 13 12.42 0.97 6.71
N ASP A 14 13.11 0.90 5.57
CA ASP A 14 12.79 1.73 4.40
C ASP A 14 11.74 1.10 3.50
N TYR A 15 11.15 -0.01 3.89
CA TYR A 15 10.20 -0.76 3.06
C TYR A 15 8.90 -1.02 3.80
N ALA A 16 7.83 -1.10 3.03
CA ALA A 16 6.53 -1.48 3.56
C ALA A 16 6.05 -2.74 2.84
N HIS A 17 5.36 -3.59 3.57
CA HIS A 17 4.75 -4.79 3.02
C HIS A 17 3.28 -4.49 2.75
N LEU A 18 2.87 -4.60 1.49
CA LEU A 18 1.51 -4.30 1.07
C LEU A 18 0.81 -5.57 0.63
N ARG A 19 -0.47 -5.65 0.92
CA ARG A 19 -1.33 -6.74 0.45
C ARG A 19 -2.52 -6.15 -0.29
N ARG A 20 -2.88 -6.75 -1.42
CA ARG A 20 -4.05 -6.33 -2.17
C ARG A 20 -5.31 -6.62 -1.34
N THR A 21 -6.23 -5.67 -1.36
CA THR A 21 -7.51 -5.82 -0.66
C THR A 21 -8.69 -5.86 -1.62
N ASP A 22 -8.46 -5.54 -2.88
CA ASP A 22 -9.51 -5.58 -3.92
C ASP A 22 -9.65 -6.96 -4.54
N ILE A 23 -8.74 -7.87 -4.22
CA ILE A 23 -8.83 -9.28 -4.60
C ILE A 23 -8.41 -10.11 -3.39
N GLU A 24 -8.78 -11.39 -3.41
CA GLU A 24 -8.33 -12.29 -2.36
C GLU A 24 -6.90 -12.72 -2.67
N SER A 25 -5.96 -12.27 -1.86
CA SER A 25 -4.54 -12.54 -2.05
C SER A 25 -3.82 -12.49 -0.73
N GLU A 26 -2.92 -13.45 -0.53
CA GLU A 26 -2.05 -13.44 0.64
C GLU A 26 -0.62 -13.02 0.29
N ASP A 27 -0.38 -12.73 -0.98
CA ASP A 27 0.95 -12.31 -1.42
C ASP A 27 1.24 -10.90 -0.93
N LEU A 28 2.46 -10.70 -0.45
CA LEU A 28 2.92 -9.39 -0.01
C LEU A 28 3.82 -8.78 -1.06
N LYS A 29 3.62 -7.48 -1.28
CA LYS A 29 4.44 -6.71 -2.20
C LYS A 29 5.33 -5.80 -1.36
N LEU A 30 6.62 -5.87 -1.60
CA LEU A 30 7.59 -5.02 -0.91
C LEU A 30 7.76 -3.74 -1.70
N VAL A 31 7.47 -2.60 -1.07
CA VAL A 31 7.53 -1.30 -1.73
C VAL A 31 8.34 -0.34 -0.87
N ALA A 32 9.26 0.38 -1.50
CA ALA A 32 10.06 1.38 -0.79
C ALA A 32 9.17 2.49 -0.24
N ARG A 33 9.40 2.89 1.00
CA ARG A 33 8.61 3.93 1.64
C ARG A 33 8.73 5.26 0.91
N ALA A 34 9.83 5.47 0.20
CA ALA A 34 10.02 6.69 -0.59
C ALA A 34 8.96 6.84 -1.69
N LEU A 35 8.32 5.74 -2.09
CA LEU A 35 7.27 5.74 -3.12
C LEU A 35 5.87 5.84 -2.52
N LEU A 36 5.78 5.93 -1.21
CA LEU A 36 4.50 5.88 -0.49
C LEU A 36 4.29 7.18 0.28
N PRO A 37 3.02 7.50 0.61
CA PRO A 37 2.76 8.65 1.48
C PRO A 37 3.51 8.49 2.81
N PRO A 38 4.10 9.57 3.33
CA PRO A 38 4.90 9.46 4.57
C PRO A 38 4.07 9.18 5.82
N GLU A 39 2.76 9.39 5.76
CA GLU A 39 1.89 9.23 6.92
C GLU A 39 1.44 7.78 7.13
N ILE A 40 1.87 6.84 6.28
CA ILE A 40 1.41 5.46 6.39
C ILE A 40 1.84 4.83 7.72
N MET A 41 1.00 3.91 8.18
CA MET A 41 1.28 3.09 9.35
C MET A 41 0.66 1.72 9.10
N GLU A 42 0.88 0.77 10.01
CA GLU A 42 0.24 -0.53 9.88
C GLU A 42 -1.28 -0.33 9.81
N SER A 43 -1.91 -1.09 8.95
CA SER A 43 -3.35 -1.07 8.69
C SER A 43 -3.81 0.10 7.84
N SER A 44 -2.90 0.98 7.39
CA SER A 44 -3.27 2.03 6.44
C SER A 44 -3.79 1.42 5.15
N LYS A 45 -4.77 2.07 4.55
CA LYS A 45 -5.31 1.66 3.25
C LYS A 45 -4.76 2.58 2.18
N LEU A 46 -4.42 1.99 1.04
CA LEU A 46 -3.84 2.72 -0.07
C LEU A 46 -4.60 2.42 -1.35
N LYS A 47 -4.67 3.42 -2.21
CA LYS A 47 -5.16 3.27 -3.57
C LYS A 47 -3.99 3.47 -4.53
N TYR A 48 -3.81 2.56 -5.47
CA TYR A 48 -2.79 2.67 -6.51
C TYR A 48 -3.46 2.98 -7.84
N GLU A 49 -3.15 4.13 -8.40
CA GLU A 49 -3.72 4.57 -9.65
C GLU A 49 -2.76 5.56 -10.29
N LEU A 50 -2.66 5.53 -11.61
CA LEU A 50 -1.78 6.45 -12.35
C LEU A 50 -0.34 6.39 -11.85
N MET A 51 0.11 5.19 -11.52
CA MET A 51 1.47 4.90 -11.04
C MET A 51 1.81 5.61 -9.73
N GLN A 52 0.79 5.93 -8.94
CA GLN A 52 0.97 6.59 -7.65
C GLN A 52 0.15 5.90 -6.57
N TYR A 53 0.70 5.90 -5.37
CA TYR A 53 0.00 5.41 -4.19
C TYR A 53 -0.61 6.60 -3.45
N GLU A 54 -1.87 6.45 -3.05
CA GLU A 54 -2.59 7.49 -2.33
C GLU A 54 -3.14 6.91 -1.04
N LEU A 55 -2.91 7.63 0.06
CA LEU A 55 -3.43 7.21 1.37
C LEU A 55 -4.92 7.50 1.43
N LEU A 56 -5.69 6.48 1.78
CA LEU A 56 -7.13 6.62 1.97
C LEU A 56 -7.40 6.97 3.42
N ILE A 57 -8.17 8.03 3.61
CA ILE A 57 -8.55 8.50 4.95
C ILE A 57 -10.03 8.26 5.10
N GLU A 58 -10.41 7.50 6.11
CA GLU A 58 -11.81 7.22 6.40
C GLU A 58 -12.38 8.21 7.40
#